data_fde22dfd82f8d002afccf6d2e4547fc6
#
_entry.id   fde22dfd82f8d002afccf6d2e4547fc6
#
_cell.length_a   1.000
_cell.length_b   1.000
_cell.length_c   1.000
_cell.angle_alpha   90.00
_cell.angle_beta   90.00
_cell.angle_gamma   90.00
#
_symmetry.space_group_name_H-M   'P 1'
#
loop_
_entity.id
_entity.type
_entity.pdbx_description
1 polymer ?
#
loop_
_entity_poly.entity_id
_entity_poly.type
_entity_poly.pdbx_seq_one_letter_code
_entity_poly.pdbx_strand_id
1 'polypeptide(L)'
;AGDGRYIVNDKDSPDGLFTIRSYKPRIEGLFARIERWSGKTSPEIKWRVISKENVTTLFGWSAASRIADPKDGSRMFKWLPEFVFDDKGNCAHYVYQMEDGTGFDLSRLHNRNRFGNGKITYTNLYLAKVLYGNRTPYKIFSDPFPPETDYFFQTIFDYGEYNTEAPYDKIDHWHFRKDAFSEYRAGSEIRTTRLCKRILLFHYFNELPGGSALVKSLNLEYDTTPEENFIFLKSVTPLGYIKRSNGDYSCKSLPPFEFEYQKHQWNTDVKTIASKDLVHAPVGLDESDYQFIDLF
;
A
#
# COMPACT_ATOMS: atom_id res chain seq x y z
N ALA A 1 7.46 -6.52 25.53
CA ALA A 1 8.81 -6.06 25.85
C ALA A 1 9.11 -6.55 27.26
N GLY A 2 9.88 -7.61 27.39
CA GLY A 2 10.42 -8.01 28.70
C GLY A 2 11.48 -7.01 29.14
N ASP A 3 11.73 -6.89 30.40
CA ASP A 3 12.69 -5.99 31.05
C ASP A 3 14.17 -6.29 30.74
N GLY A 4 14.44 -6.91 29.61
CA GLY A 4 15.78 -7.10 29.08
C GLY A 4 16.46 -5.74 28.93
N ARG A 5 17.42 -5.46 29.80
CA ARG A 5 18.30 -4.30 29.70
C ARG A 5 19.12 -4.40 28.43
N TYR A 6 18.60 -3.83 27.35
CA TYR A 6 19.38 -3.67 26.13
C TYR A 6 20.35 -2.53 26.34
N ILE A 7 21.64 -2.79 26.12
CA ILE A 7 22.62 -1.70 26.00
C ILE A 7 22.28 -0.99 24.70
N VAL A 8 21.62 0.16 24.82
CA VAL A 8 21.23 1.00 23.70
C VAL A 8 22.41 1.91 23.40
N ASN A 9 23.22 1.55 22.41
CA ASN A 9 24.22 2.46 21.87
C ASN A 9 23.52 3.38 20.86
N ASP A 10 22.98 4.48 21.34
CA ASP A 10 22.46 5.54 20.47
C ASP A 10 23.64 6.22 19.79
N LYS A 11 23.53 6.45 18.48
CA LYS A 11 24.52 7.14 17.66
C LYS A 11 23.85 8.34 16.99
N ASP A 12 24.63 9.39 16.76
CA ASP A 12 24.17 10.46 15.89
C ASP A 12 24.30 10.09 14.44
N SER A 13 23.36 10.57 13.61
CA SER A 13 23.49 10.51 12.16
C SER A 13 24.65 11.37 11.67
N PRO A 14 25.24 11.10 10.50
CA PRO A 14 26.37 11.89 9.98
C PRO A 14 26.06 13.38 9.82
N ASP A 15 24.81 13.75 9.54
CA ASP A 15 24.31 15.11 9.44
C ASP A 15 23.94 15.74 10.81
N GLY A 16 23.98 14.94 11.89
CA GLY A 16 23.63 15.37 13.24
C GLY A 16 22.13 15.59 13.49
N LEU A 17 21.25 15.35 12.50
CA LEU A 17 19.82 15.66 12.59
C LEU A 17 19.01 14.55 13.28
N PHE A 18 19.53 13.32 13.31
CA PHE A 18 18.85 12.16 13.86
C PHE A 18 19.68 11.47 14.95
N THR A 19 18.97 10.86 15.90
CA THR A 19 19.53 9.85 16.81
C THR A 19 19.20 8.47 16.25
N ILE A 20 20.22 7.62 16.08
CA ILE A 20 20.11 6.28 15.51
C ILE A 20 20.16 5.25 16.62
N ARG A 21 19.12 4.43 16.75
CA ARG A 21 19.02 3.32 17.71
C ARG A 21 18.96 2.00 16.98
N SER A 22 19.84 1.05 17.37
CA SER A 22 19.87 -0.30 16.79
C SER A 22 18.91 -1.23 17.52
N TYR A 23 18.25 -2.10 16.76
CA TYR A 23 17.32 -3.11 17.24
C TYR A 23 17.73 -4.50 16.73
N LYS A 24 17.36 -5.52 17.49
CA LYS A 24 17.46 -6.92 17.06
C LYS A 24 16.14 -7.61 17.32
N PRO A 25 15.72 -8.56 16.47
CA PRO A 25 14.58 -9.43 16.75
C PRO A 25 14.82 -10.21 18.06
N ARG A 26 13.75 -10.53 18.79
CA ARG A 26 13.85 -11.39 19.98
C ARG A 26 14.37 -12.79 19.63
N ILE A 27 13.94 -13.30 18.50
CA ILE A 27 14.43 -14.56 17.91
C ILE A 27 15.17 -14.14 16.63
N GLU A 28 16.48 -14.34 16.64
CA GLU A 28 17.32 -13.99 15.49
C GLU A 28 17.15 -15.04 14.38
N GLY A 29 16.82 -14.60 13.18
CA GLY A 29 16.66 -15.47 12.01
C GLY A 29 17.14 -14.80 10.73
N LEU A 30 17.05 -13.48 10.67
CA LEU A 30 17.42 -12.71 9.47
C LEU A 30 18.85 -12.18 9.51
N PHE A 31 19.47 -12.14 10.69
CA PHE A 31 20.80 -11.54 10.91
C PHE A 31 20.94 -10.14 10.31
N ALA A 32 19.84 -9.38 10.34
CA ALA A 32 19.75 -8.05 9.78
C ALA A 32 20.09 -6.98 10.82
N ARG A 33 20.72 -5.93 10.37
CA ARG A 33 20.92 -4.72 11.17
C ARG A 33 19.70 -3.82 11.00
N ILE A 34 18.93 -3.63 12.07
CA ILE A 34 17.72 -2.81 12.09
C ILE A 34 18.01 -1.54 12.86
N GLU A 35 17.76 -0.38 12.26
CA GLU A 35 18.01 0.92 12.86
C GLU A 35 16.78 1.79 12.79
N ARG A 36 16.42 2.39 13.93
CA ARG A 36 15.44 3.47 14.02
C ARG A 36 16.16 4.79 14.05
N TRP A 37 15.80 5.68 13.15
CA TRP A 37 16.28 7.04 13.07
C TRP A 37 15.20 7.97 13.59
N SER A 38 15.46 8.68 14.68
CA SER A 38 14.51 9.60 15.33
C SER A 38 15.04 11.02 15.21
N GLY A 39 14.22 11.92 14.66
CA GLY A 39 14.57 13.34 14.54
C GLY A 39 14.85 13.96 15.91
N LYS A 40 15.90 14.78 16.02
CA LYS A 40 16.25 15.48 17.26
C LYS A 40 15.38 16.71 17.51
N THR A 41 15.00 17.39 16.45
CA THR A 41 14.21 18.63 16.48
C THR A 41 12.84 18.48 15.81
N SER A 42 12.57 17.33 15.20
CA SER A 42 11.31 17.00 14.53
C SER A 42 10.74 15.69 15.07
N PRO A 43 9.42 15.47 15.00
CA PRO A 43 8.80 14.20 15.40
C PRO A 43 9.07 13.07 14.39
N GLU A 44 9.91 13.30 13.41
CA GLU A 44 10.16 12.37 12.32
C GLU A 44 10.80 11.06 12.80
N ILE A 45 10.25 9.94 12.37
CA ILE A 45 10.80 8.60 12.59
C ILE A 45 10.89 7.89 11.24
N LYS A 46 12.05 7.29 10.98
CA LYS A 46 12.30 6.46 9.80
C LYS A 46 13.15 5.25 10.16
N TRP A 47 13.17 4.24 9.29
CA TRP A 47 13.86 3.01 9.57
C TRP A 47 14.81 2.63 8.45
N ARG A 48 15.95 2.04 8.81
CA ARG A 48 16.90 1.42 7.90
C ARG A 48 17.11 -0.03 8.32
N VAL A 49 17.02 -0.94 7.35
CA VAL A 49 17.32 -2.36 7.55
C VAL A 49 18.40 -2.75 6.56
N ILE A 50 19.47 -3.38 7.06
CA ILE A 50 20.57 -3.89 6.24
C ILE A 50 20.60 -5.40 6.42
N SER A 51 20.43 -6.14 5.32
CA SER A 51 20.49 -7.61 5.32
C SER A 51 21.93 -8.11 5.42
N LYS A 52 22.09 -9.41 5.64
CA LYS A 52 23.42 -10.07 5.66
C LYS A 52 24.13 -10.03 4.29
N GLU A 53 23.37 -9.85 3.20
CA GLU A 53 23.88 -9.68 1.83
C GLU A 53 24.22 -8.22 1.51
N ASN A 54 24.28 -7.32 2.50
CA ASN A 54 24.50 -5.89 2.34
C ASN A 54 23.44 -5.16 1.50
N VAL A 55 22.23 -5.71 1.41
CA VAL A 55 21.10 -4.98 0.83
C VAL A 55 20.49 -4.08 1.88
N THR A 56 20.43 -2.79 1.61
CA THR A 56 19.83 -1.78 2.49
C THR A 56 18.44 -1.44 2.02
N THR A 57 17.47 -1.48 2.92
CA THR A 57 16.10 -1.02 2.70
C THR A 57 15.80 0.15 3.63
N LEU A 58 15.34 1.25 3.06
CA LEU A 58 14.87 2.45 3.76
C LEU A 58 13.35 2.42 3.83
N PHE A 59 12.80 2.51 5.05
CA PHE A 59 11.36 2.51 5.28
C PHE A 59 10.92 3.86 5.83
N GLY A 60 9.86 4.43 5.23
CA GLY A 60 9.34 5.72 5.67
C GLY A 60 10.41 6.81 5.65
N TRP A 61 11.28 6.80 4.67
CA TRP A 61 12.40 7.73 4.60
C TRP A 61 11.94 9.16 4.37
N SER A 62 10.88 9.31 3.58
CA SER A 62 10.13 10.56 3.44
C SER A 62 8.70 10.44 3.98
N ALA A 63 7.99 11.55 4.10
CA ALA A 63 6.58 11.58 4.47
C ALA A 63 5.68 10.83 3.46
N ALA A 64 6.10 10.75 2.19
CA ALA A 64 5.35 10.08 1.12
C ALA A 64 5.28 8.55 1.28
N SER A 65 6.09 7.97 2.16
CA SER A 65 6.10 6.52 2.44
C SER A 65 5.69 6.16 3.87
N ARG A 66 5.01 7.08 4.57
CA ARG A 66 4.51 6.89 5.95
C ARG A 66 3.01 7.02 6.02
N ILE A 67 2.36 6.12 6.75
CA ILE A 67 0.96 6.29 7.15
C ILE A 67 0.95 6.85 8.57
N ALA A 68 0.43 8.06 8.73
CA ALA A 68 0.30 8.76 9.99
C ALA A 68 -1.14 9.25 10.18
N ASP A 69 -1.49 9.63 11.40
CA ASP A 69 -2.78 10.26 11.70
C ASP A 69 -2.93 11.56 10.87
N PRO A 70 -4.00 11.72 10.07
CA PRO A 70 -4.20 12.92 9.26
C PRO A 70 -4.38 14.21 10.10
N LYS A 71 -4.69 14.07 11.41
CA LYS A 71 -4.81 15.18 12.35
C LYS A 71 -3.50 15.51 13.06
N ASP A 72 -2.59 14.53 13.15
CA ASP A 72 -1.31 14.68 13.85
C ASP A 72 -0.25 13.79 13.19
N GLY A 73 0.49 14.35 12.26
CA GLY A 73 1.54 13.67 11.52
C GLY A 73 2.69 13.10 12.37
N SER A 74 2.77 13.45 13.66
CA SER A 74 3.73 12.86 14.58
C SER A 74 3.35 11.44 15.00
N ARG A 75 2.06 11.09 14.90
CA ARG A 75 1.52 9.75 15.17
C ARG A 75 1.62 8.85 13.96
N MET A 76 2.82 8.32 13.71
CA MET A 76 3.10 7.43 12.59
C MET A 76 2.78 5.98 12.95
N PHE A 77 2.05 5.30 12.08
CA PHE A 77 1.63 3.92 12.29
C PHE A 77 2.34 2.91 11.38
N LYS A 78 2.57 3.27 10.11
CA LYS A 78 3.27 2.40 9.14
C LYS A 78 4.40 3.16 8.45
N TRP A 79 5.53 2.47 8.27
CA TRP A 79 6.66 2.89 7.45
C TRP A 79 6.77 1.91 6.30
N LEU A 80 6.49 2.37 5.10
CA LEU A 80 6.54 1.55 3.90
C LEU A 80 7.95 1.56 3.31
N PRO A 81 8.39 0.48 2.62
CA PRO A 81 9.67 0.47 1.92
C PRO A 81 9.66 1.56 0.85
N GLU A 82 10.63 2.44 0.86
CA GLU A 82 10.74 3.55 -0.08
C GLU A 82 11.90 3.37 -1.05
N PHE A 83 13.05 2.95 -0.53
CA PHE A 83 14.23 2.80 -1.35
C PHE A 83 15.04 1.58 -0.91
N VAL A 84 15.51 0.81 -1.89
CA VAL A 84 16.33 -0.39 -1.67
C VAL A 84 17.57 -0.27 -2.53
N PHE A 85 18.74 -0.57 -1.97
CA PHE A 85 20.00 -0.56 -2.71
C PHE A 85 20.99 -1.58 -2.16
N ASP A 86 21.91 -2.02 -3.00
CA ASP A 86 23.01 -2.91 -2.65
C ASP A 86 24.36 -2.18 -2.62
N ASP A 87 25.43 -2.89 -2.27
CA ASP A 87 26.81 -2.39 -2.20
C ASP A 87 27.44 -2.13 -3.58
N LYS A 88 26.81 -2.60 -4.66
CA LYS A 88 27.23 -2.36 -6.04
C LYS A 88 26.57 -1.12 -6.65
N GLY A 89 25.61 -0.54 -5.95
CA GLY A 89 24.86 0.62 -6.38
C GLY A 89 23.63 0.30 -7.22
N ASN A 90 23.20 -0.98 -7.32
CA ASN A 90 21.89 -1.28 -7.86
C ASN A 90 20.81 -0.80 -6.90
N CYS A 91 19.76 -0.18 -7.41
CA CYS A 91 18.70 0.33 -6.56
C CYS A 91 17.30 0.17 -7.14
N ALA A 92 16.31 0.22 -6.27
CA ALA A 92 14.90 0.28 -6.60
C ALA A 92 14.20 1.33 -5.73
N HIS A 93 13.27 2.07 -6.32
CA HIS A 93 12.51 3.12 -5.66
C HIS A 93 11.01 2.81 -5.71
N TYR A 94 10.36 2.78 -4.55
CA TYR A 94 8.92 2.55 -4.39
C TYR A 94 8.23 3.89 -4.20
N VAL A 95 7.37 4.25 -5.13
CA VAL A 95 6.63 5.51 -5.13
C VAL A 95 5.19 5.25 -4.75
N TYR A 96 4.68 5.97 -3.77
CA TYR A 96 3.32 5.84 -3.27
C TYR A 96 2.48 7.05 -3.65
N GLN A 97 1.18 6.82 -3.82
CA GLN A 97 0.16 7.86 -3.95
C GLN A 97 -0.68 7.90 -2.69
N MET A 98 -0.81 9.08 -2.11
CA MET A 98 -1.62 9.31 -0.92
C MET A 98 -3.10 9.42 -1.29
N GLU A 99 -3.97 8.87 -0.47
CA GLU A 99 -5.42 9.05 -0.58
C GLU A 99 -5.79 10.54 -0.56
N ASP A 100 -6.51 10.97 -1.57
CA ASP A 100 -6.91 12.38 -1.79
C ASP A 100 -8.41 12.62 -1.69
N GLY A 101 -9.19 11.55 -1.55
CA GLY A 101 -10.66 11.62 -1.48
C GLY A 101 -11.35 11.77 -2.83
N THR A 102 -10.65 11.67 -3.96
CA THR A 102 -11.28 11.70 -5.28
C THR A 102 -12.35 10.61 -5.40
N GLY A 103 -13.55 10.99 -5.86
CA GLY A 103 -14.70 10.09 -5.96
C GLY A 103 -15.42 9.80 -4.64
N PHE A 104 -15.06 10.52 -3.56
CA PHE A 104 -15.73 10.42 -2.27
C PHE A 104 -17.14 11.02 -2.32
N ASP A 105 -18.13 10.22 -1.97
CA ASP A 105 -19.55 10.62 -2.03
C ASP A 105 -20.05 11.06 -0.64
N LEU A 106 -20.20 12.37 -0.45
CA LEU A 106 -20.72 12.99 0.78
C LEU A 106 -22.22 12.76 1.01
N SER A 107 -22.99 12.39 -0.02
CA SER A 107 -24.42 12.14 0.10
C SER A 107 -24.71 10.89 0.93
N ARG A 108 -23.77 9.96 0.96
CA ARG A 108 -23.88 8.72 1.72
C ARG A 108 -23.73 8.97 3.21
N LEU A 109 -24.69 8.48 3.98
CA LEU A 109 -24.81 8.73 5.42
C LEU A 109 -23.53 8.31 6.19
N HIS A 110 -22.95 7.16 5.85
CA HIS A 110 -21.73 6.63 6.49
C HIS A 110 -20.47 7.47 6.20
N ASN A 111 -20.52 8.36 5.22
CA ASN A 111 -19.39 9.22 4.85
C ASN A 111 -19.40 10.59 5.53
N ARG A 112 -20.49 10.99 6.16
CA ARG A 112 -20.64 12.34 6.75
C ARG A 112 -19.55 12.70 7.76
N ASN A 113 -19.14 11.74 8.59
CA ASN A 113 -18.11 11.95 9.63
C ASN A 113 -16.68 11.81 9.08
N ARG A 114 -16.52 11.48 7.78
CA ARG A 114 -15.22 11.26 7.13
C ARG A 114 -14.72 12.46 6.35
N PHE A 115 -15.44 13.58 6.47
CA PHE A 115 -15.07 14.82 5.82
C PHE A 115 -15.23 15.99 6.79
N GLY A 116 -14.21 16.80 6.92
CA GLY A 116 -14.21 17.97 7.79
C GLY A 116 -13.20 18.99 7.34
N ASN A 117 -13.51 20.26 7.49
CA ASN A 117 -12.63 21.37 7.08
C ASN A 117 -12.17 21.29 5.61
N GLY A 118 -13.07 20.84 4.71
CA GLY A 118 -12.76 20.73 3.28
C GLY A 118 -11.87 19.54 2.89
N LYS A 119 -11.61 18.60 3.81
CA LYS A 119 -10.72 17.45 3.58
C LYS A 119 -11.32 16.17 4.15
N ILE A 120 -10.85 15.03 3.62
CA ILE A 120 -11.09 13.71 4.22
C ILE A 120 -10.38 13.61 5.59
N THR A 121 -10.97 12.85 6.51
CA THR A 121 -10.44 12.64 7.88
C THR A 121 -9.75 11.30 8.06
N TYR A 122 -9.65 10.50 7.01
CA TYR A 122 -8.95 9.22 6.95
C TYR A 122 -7.71 9.33 6.06
N THR A 123 -6.85 8.33 6.10
CA THR A 123 -5.63 8.26 5.30
C THR A 123 -5.43 6.88 4.71
N ASN A 124 -4.66 6.77 3.67
CA ASN A 124 -3.99 5.56 3.19
C ASN A 124 -2.90 5.92 2.18
N LEU A 125 -2.01 4.96 1.90
CA LEU A 125 -1.01 5.03 0.84
C LEU A 125 -1.14 3.82 -0.08
N TYR A 126 -1.10 4.07 -1.37
CA TYR A 126 -1.18 3.04 -2.41
C TYR A 126 0.12 3.02 -3.20
N LEU A 127 0.67 1.84 -3.42
CA LEU A 127 1.86 1.70 -4.26
C LEU A 127 1.50 2.10 -5.69
N ALA A 128 2.08 3.19 -6.17
CA ALA A 128 1.82 3.72 -7.50
C ALA A 128 2.83 3.22 -8.52
N LYS A 129 4.13 3.20 -8.14
CA LYS A 129 5.21 2.79 -9.05
C LYS A 129 6.32 2.07 -8.30
N VAL A 130 7.00 1.18 -9.01
CA VAL A 130 8.32 0.65 -8.64
C VAL A 130 9.29 0.94 -9.79
N LEU A 131 10.34 1.69 -9.50
CA LEU A 131 11.40 2.04 -10.43
C LEU A 131 12.61 1.15 -10.14
N TYR A 132 13.22 0.54 -11.15
CA TYR A 132 14.37 -0.35 -10.95
C TYR A 132 15.24 -0.46 -12.19
N GLY A 133 16.45 -1.06 -12.02
CA GLY A 133 17.44 -1.10 -13.07
C GLY A 133 17.98 0.29 -13.37
N ASN A 134 18.61 0.90 -12.39
CA ASN A 134 19.19 2.25 -12.53
C ASN A 134 20.35 2.27 -13.53
N ARG A 135 20.44 3.38 -14.30
CA ARG A 135 21.47 3.59 -15.34
C ARG A 135 22.82 3.92 -14.71
N THR A 136 22.78 4.70 -13.66
CA THR A 136 23.96 5.17 -12.93
C THR A 136 24.01 4.49 -11.56
N PRO A 137 25.11 3.85 -11.15
CA PRO A 137 25.21 3.24 -9.85
C PRO A 137 24.93 4.27 -8.74
N TYR A 138 24.01 3.93 -7.82
CA TYR A 138 23.69 4.76 -6.68
C TYR A 138 24.86 4.80 -5.71
N LYS A 139 25.28 5.99 -5.33
CA LYS A 139 26.31 6.19 -4.31
C LYS A 139 25.66 6.26 -2.94
N ILE A 140 26.03 5.34 -2.04
CA ILE A 140 25.48 5.22 -0.70
C ILE A 140 25.48 6.59 0.00
N PHE A 141 24.29 6.98 0.50
CA PHE A 141 24.08 8.28 1.17
C PHE A 141 24.33 9.53 0.32
N SER A 142 24.39 9.40 -1.01
CA SER A 142 24.26 10.57 -1.85
C SER A 142 22.79 10.95 -1.94
N ASP A 143 22.40 12.11 -1.46
CA ASP A 143 21.11 12.71 -1.71
C ASP A 143 21.18 13.55 -2.98
N PRO A 144 20.09 13.57 -3.76
CA PRO A 144 18.81 12.89 -3.64
C PRO A 144 18.81 11.46 -4.23
N PHE A 145 17.69 10.71 -4.04
CA PHE A 145 17.47 9.47 -4.78
C PHE A 145 17.54 9.73 -6.29
N PRO A 146 17.96 8.74 -7.10
CA PRO A 146 18.01 8.88 -8.55
C PRO A 146 16.64 9.33 -9.11
N PRO A 147 16.60 10.27 -10.06
CA PRO A 147 15.36 10.69 -10.70
C PRO A 147 14.73 9.55 -11.50
N GLU A 148 13.42 9.62 -11.78
CA GLU A 148 12.69 8.60 -12.54
C GLU A 148 13.34 8.29 -13.90
N THR A 149 13.96 9.28 -14.53
CA THR A 149 14.65 9.14 -15.82
C THR A 149 15.93 8.29 -15.77
N ASP A 150 16.46 8.02 -14.58
CA ASP A 150 17.65 7.20 -14.38
C ASP A 150 17.35 5.70 -14.28
N TYR A 151 16.11 5.28 -14.53
CA TYR A 151 15.71 3.88 -14.46
C TYR A 151 15.32 3.34 -15.84
N PHE A 152 15.72 2.09 -16.09
CA PHE A 152 15.34 1.35 -17.31
C PHE A 152 13.93 0.77 -17.24
N PHE A 153 13.41 0.50 -16.04
CA PHE A 153 12.15 -0.21 -15.83
C PHE A 153 11.26 0.53 -14.85
N GLN A 154 9.98 0.59 -15.19
CA GLN A 154 8.93 1.07 -14.30
C GLN A 154 7.79 0.07 -14.26
N THR A 155 7.44 -0.40 -13.07
CA THR A 155 6.19 -1.11 -12.85
C THR A 155 5.18 -0.13 -12.27
N ILE A 156 4.03 0.05 -12.93
CA ILE A 156 2.98 0.97 -12.52
C ILE A 156 1.78 0.17 -12.04
N PHE A 157 1.23 0.55 -10.90
CA PHE A 157 -0.01 0.01 -10.36
C PHE A 157 -1.15 0.96 -10.71
N ASP A 158 -1.97 0.55 -11.66
CA ASP A 158 -3.09 1.34 -12.19
C ASP A 158 -4.35 1.10 -11.36
N TYR A 159 -4.88 2.15 -10.77
CA TYR A 159 -6.12 2.15 -10.00
C TYR A 159 -7.32 2.70 -10.80
N GLY A 160 -7.25 2.65 -12.12
CA GLY A 160 -8.25 3.13 -13.06
C GLY A 160 -7.89 4.45 -13.74
N GLU A 161 -6.64 4.88 -13.62
CA GLU A 161 -6.15 6.15 -14.16
C GLU A 161 -5.72 6.08 -15.62
N TYR A 162 -5.42 4.88 -16.11
CA TYR A 162 -4.95 4.66 -17.48
C TYR A 162 -6.08 4.19 -18.39
N ASN A 163 -5.98 4.56 -19.67
CA ASN A 163 -6.94 4.16 -20.69
C ASN A 163 -7.05 2.62 -20.77
N THR A 164 -8.28 2.10 -20.92
CA THR A 164 -8.51 0.65 -20.96
C THR A 164 -7.97 0.02 -22.24
N GLU A 165 -8.11 0.69 -23.39
CA GLU A 165 -7.68 0.18 -24.69
C GLU A 165 -6.23 0.59 -25.01
N ALA A 166 -5.80 1.75 -24.50
CA ALA A 166 -4.45 2.27 -24.63
C ALA A 166 -3.80 2.44 -23.25
N PRO A 167 -3.43 1.34 -22.55
CA PRO A 167 -2.99 1.38 -21.16
C PRO A 167 -1.63 2.05 -20.95
N TYR A 168 -1.05 2.61 -21.98
CA TYR A 168 0.13 3.47 -21.94
C TYR A 168 -0.22 4.97 -21.79
N ASP A 169 -1.51 5.34 -21.88
CA ASP A 169 -1.97 6.71 -21.73
C ASP A 169 -2.70 6.89 -20.39
N LYS A 170 -2.20 7.81 -19.56
CA LYS A 170 -2.89 8.23 -18.34
C LYS A 170 -3.92 9.29 -18.70
N ILE A 171 -5.21 9.00 -18.46
CA ILE A 171 -6.33 9.82 -18.96
C ILE A 171 -7.24 10.38 -17.86
N ASP A 172 -7.23 9.79 -16.66
CA ASP A 172 -8.23 10.08 -15.65
C ASP A 172 -7.64 10.08 -14.24
N HIS A 173 -8.51 10.19 -13.26
CA HIS A 173 -8.24 10.03 -11.85
C HIS A 173 -8.53 8.60 -11.43
N TRP A 174 -7.89 8.15 -10.36
CA TRP A 174 -8.18 6.84 -9.78
C TRP A 174 -9.61 6.73 -9.24
N HIS A 175 -10.16 5.52 -9.30
CA HIS A 175 -11.56 5.29 -8.98
C HIS A 175 -11.76 4.89 -7.52
N PHE A 176 -12.87 5.36 -6.93
CA PHE A 176 -13.30 4.95 -5.60
C PHE A 176 -13.98 3.56 -5.68
N ARG A 177 -13.58 2.61 -4.83
CA ARG A 177 -14.16 1.27 -4.79
C ARG A 177 -15.49 1.25 -4.03
N LYS A 178 -16.42 0.38 -4.45
CA LYS A 178 -17.75 0.27 -3.82
C LYS A 178 -17.68 -0.24 -2.37
N ASP A 179 -16.84 -1.24 -2.13
CA ASP A 179 -16.66 -1.97 -0.89
C ASP A 179 -15.51 -1.41 -0.04
N ALA A 180 -15.37 -0.09 0.01
CA ALA A 180 -14.34 0.57 0.81
C ALA A 180 -14.47 0.18 2.28
N PHE A 181 -13.36 -0.21 2.90
CA PHE A 181 -13.30 -0.66 4.29
C PHE A 181 -12.22 0.07 5.09
N SER A 182 -12.34 0.01 6.41
CA SER A 182 -11.49 0.78 7.32
C SER A 182 -10.85 -0.08 8.38
N GLU A 183 -9.65 0.32 8.80
CA GLU A 183 -8.88 -0.21 9.91
C GLU A 183 -8.62 0.92 10.92
N TYR A 184 -8.77 0.64 12.23
CA TYR A 184 -8.62 1.61 13.32
C TYR A 184 -7.48 1.28 14.30
N ARG A 185 -6.66 0.26 14.02
CA ARG A 185 -5.54 -0.13 14.89
C ARG A 185 -4.50 0.97 15.11
N ALA A 186 -4.47 1.95 14.22
CA ALA A 186 -3.60 3.12 14.33
C ALA A 186 -4.08 4.16 15.36
N GLY A 187 -5.30 4.01 15.92
CA GLY A 187 -5.98 5.06 16.68
C GLY A 187 -6.58 6.16 15.81
N SER A 188 -6.37 6.11 14.50
CA SER A 188 -7.01 6.90 13.46
C SER A 188 -7.51 6.00 12.34
N GLU A 189 -8.41 6.50 11.48
CA GLU A 189 -8.95 5.71 10.38
C GLU A 189 -7.95 5.58 9.23
N ILE A 190 -7.58 4.33 8.91
CA ILE A 190 -6.90 3.98 7.66
C ILE A 190 -7.94 3.30 6.78
N ARG A 191 -8.30 3.95 5.65
CA ARG A 191 -9.39 3.49 4.80
C ARG A 191 -8.90 3.08 3.43
N THR A 192 -9.21 1.84 3.03
CA THR A 192 -8.92 1.33 1.70
C THR A 192 -10.07 1.67 0.75
N THR A 193 -9.80 2.56 -0.19
CA THR A 193 -10.78 3.14 -1.12
C THR A 193 -10.44 2.93 -2.57
N ARG A 194 -9.25 2.39 -2.87
CA ARG A 194 -8.75 2.17 -4.23
C ARG A 194 -8.61 0.68 -4.50
N LEU A 195 -8.82 0.30 -5.74
CA LEU A 195 -8.74 -1.07 -6.22
C LEU A 195 -7.82 -1.11 -7.44
N CYS A 196 -6.70 -1.82 -7.33
CA CYS A 196 -5.77 -1.98 -8.45
C CYS A 196 -6.48 -2.73 -9.60
N LYS A 197 -6.45 -2.16 -10.79
CA LYS A 197 -7.07 -2.72 -12.00
C LYS A 197 -6.06 -3.43 -12.89
N ARG A 198 -4.84 -2.90 -12.93
CA ARG A 198 -3.77 -3.43 -13.78
C ARG A 198 -2.42 -3.16 -13.15
N ILE A 199 -1.47 -4.01 -13.52
CA ILE A 199 -0.05 -3.77 -13.28
C ILE A 199 0.61 -3.64 -14.64
N LEU A 200 1.25 -2.51 -14.92
CA LEU A 200 1.82 -2.16 -16.22
C LEU A 200 3.34 -2.13 -16.10
N LEU A 201 4.04 -2.79 -17.03
CA LEU A 201 5.50 -2.80 -17.08
C LEU A 201 6.00 -2.00 -18.29
N PHE A 202 6.68 -0.90 -18.01
CA PHE A 202 7.32 -0.05 -19.02
C PHE A 202 8.83 -0.26 -19.05
N HIS A 203 9.37 -0.24 -20.26
CA HIS A 203 10.81 -0.21 -20.52
C HIS A 203 11.20 1.15 -21.12
N TYR A 204 12.36 1.65 -20.73
CA TYR A 204 12.92 2.93 -21.14
C TYR A 204 14.32 2.74 -21.71
N PHE A 205 14.41 2.49 -23.02
CA PHE A 205 15.65 2.30 -23.76
C PHE A 205 15.65 3.18 -25.01
N ASN A 206 16.80 3.74 -25.36
CA ASN A 206 16.93 4.61 -26.53
C ASN A 206 16.60 3.90 -27.86
N GLU A 207 16.75 2.58 -27.91
CA GLU A 207 16.46 1.73 -29.06
C GLU A 207 14.96 1.50 -29.29
N LEU A 208 14.14 1.78 -28.31
CA LEU A 208 12.70 1.65 -28.43
C LEU A 208 12.08 2.84 -29.19
N PRO A 209 11.03 2.64 -29.99
CA PRO A 209 10.32 3.72 -30.65
C PRO A 209 9.86 4.77 -29.64
N GLY A 210 10.39 6.01 -29.75
CA GLY A 210 10.12 7.10 -28.80
C GLY A 210 10.74 6.93 -27.42
N GLY A 211 11.76 6.07 -27.27
CA GLY A 211 12.56 5.92 -26.05
C GLY A 211 11.86 5.15 -24.91
N SER A 212 10.58 4.79 -25.06
CA SER A 212 9.84 4.04 -24.04
C SER A 212 8.74 3.17 -24.65
N ALA A 213 8.43 2.05 -24.01
CA ALA A 213 7.32 1.19 -24.41
C ALA A 213 6.70 0.46 -23.22
N LEU A 214 5.37 0.32 -23.24
CA LEU A 214 4.68 -0.69 -22.46
C LEU A 214 5.02 -2.07 -23.05
N VAL A 215 5.49 -2.99 -22.21
CA VAL A 215 5.94 -4.33 -22.67
C VAL A 215 5.01 -5.42 -22.19
N LYS A 216 4.52 -5.30 -20.96
CA LYS A 216 3.59 -6.27 -20.34
C LYS A 216 2.56 -5.57 -19.50
N SER A 217 1.38 -6.16 -19.39
CA SER A 217 0.43 -5.86 -18.34
C SER A 217 -0.11 -7.13 -17.70
N LEU A 218 -0.59 -6.97 -16.47
CA LEU A 218 -1.37 -7.95 -15.75
C LEU A 218 -2.71 -7.30 -15.45
N ASN A 219 -3.77 -7.72 -16.15
CA ASN A 219 -5.10 -7.17 -15.99
C ASN A 219 -5.85 -7.95 -14.91
N LEU A 220 -6.43 -7.23 -13.95
CA LEU A 220 -7.19 -7.77 -12.83
C LEU A 220 -8.68 -7.48 -13.06
N GLU A 221 -9.46 -8.51 -13.27
CA GLU A 221 -10.91 -8.39 -13.40
C GLU A 221 -11.59 -8.78 -12.10
N TYR A 222 -12.65 -8.04 -11.77
CA TYR A 222 -13.36 -8.23 -10.52
C TYR A 222 -14.83 -8.47 -10.77
N ASP A 223 -15.42 -9.37 -9.98
CA ASP A 223 -16.87 -9.50 -9.90
C ASP A 223 -17.45 -8.31 -9.12
N THR A 224 -18.32 -7.57 -9.79
CA THR A 224 -18.93 -6.34 -9.26
C THR A 224 -20.44 -6.44 -9.24
N THR A 225 -21.00 -7.66 -9.10
CA THR A 225 -22.45 -7.85 -9.08
C THR A 225 -23.10 -6.93 -8.03
N PRO A 226 -24.23 -6.26 -8.37
CA PRO A 226 -24.86 -5.29 -7.47
C PRO A 226 -25.35 -5.89 -6.15
N GLU A 227 -25.59 -7.20 -6.15
CA GLU A 227 -26.15 -7.94 -5.01
C GLU A 227 -25.12 -8.31 -3.95
N GLU A 228 -23.83 -8.23 -4.29
CA GLU A 228 -22.74 -8.55 -3.38
C GLU A 228 -22.10 -7.25 -2.83
N ASN A 229 -22.00 -7.16 -1.50
CA ASN A 229 -21.37 -6.04 -0.82
C ASN A 229 -19.83 -6.08 -0.92
N PHE A 230 -19.27 -7.13 -1.50
CA PHE A 230 -17.85 -7.37 -1.62
C PHE A 230 -17.43 -7.48 -3.09
N ILE A 231 -16.21 -7.05 -3.38
CA ILE A 231 -15.58 -7.18 -4.69
C ILE A 231 -14.62 -8.36 -4.63
N PHE A 232 -14.83 -9.37 -5.49
CA PHE A 232 -13.98 -10.54 -5.61
C PHE A 232 -13.13 -10.45 -6.88
N LEU A 233 -11.88 -10.90 -6.81
CA LEU A 233 -11.02 -11.04 -7.99
C LEU A 233 -11.53 -12.19 -8.84
N LYS A 234 -12.02 -11.88 -10.04
CA LYS A 234 -12.59 -12.87 -10.96
C LYS A 234 -11.55 -13.53 -11.84
N SER A 235 -10.67 -12.73 -12.42
CA SER A 235 -9.62 -13.25 -13.28
C SER A 235 -8.38 -12.39 -13.29
N VAL A 236 -7.26 -13.01 -13.69
CA VAL A 236 -5.95 -12.36 -13.89
C VAL A 236 -5.45 -12.74 -15.26
N THR A 237 -5.33 -11.74 -16.16
CA THR A 237 -4.94 -11.95 -17.56
C THR A 237 -3.60 -11.28 -17.85
N PRO A 238 -2.54 -12.04 -18.15
CA PRO A 238 -1.27 -11.48 -18.63
C PRO A 238 -1.37 -11.08 -20.11
N LEU A 239 -0.87 -9.88 -20.45
CA LEU A 239 -0.76 -9.37 -21.82
C LEU A 239 0.69 -8.97 -22.13
N GLY A 240 1.08 -9.19 -23.39
CA GLY A 240 2.35 -8.72 -23.96
C GLY A 240 2.10 -7.70 -25.07
N TYR A 241 2.94 -6.68 -25.13
CA TYR A 241 2.82 -5.57 -26.06
C TYR A 241 4.10 -5.40 -26.90
N ILE A 242 3.90 -5.05 -28.17
CA ILE A 242 4.99 -4.66 -29.08
C ILE A 242 4.62 -3.28 -29.65
N LYS A 243 5.45 -2.28 -29.34
CA LYS A 243 5.35 -0.93 -29.91
C LYS A 243 5.97 -0.91 -31.29
N ARG A 244 5.22 -0.47 -32.29
CA ARG A 244 5.68 -0.32 -33.68
C ARG A 244 6.37 1.04 -33.87
N SER A 245 7.12 1.19 -34.96
CA SER A 245 7.82 2.43 -35.29
C SER A 245 6.89 3.64 -35.51
N ASN A 246 5.64 3.40 -35.92
CA ASN A 246 4.60 4.45 -36.04
C ASN A 246 3.97 4.87 -34.71
N GLY A 247 4.37 4.24 -33.59
CA GLY A 247 3.81 4.51 -32.25
C GLY A 247 2.67 3.59 -31.84
N ASP A 248 2.06 2.84 -32.77
CA ASP A 248 0.96 1.91 -32.47
C ASP A 248 1.48 0.68 -31.70
N TYR A 249 0.57 0.06 -30.99
CA TYR A 249 0.85 -1.18 -30.25
C TYR A 249 0.09 -2.36 -30.86
N SER A 250 0.75 -3.52 -30.94
CA SER A 250 0.07 -4.80 -31.03
C SER A 250 0.16 -5.52 -29.71
N CYS A 251 -0.91 -6.18 -29.33
CA CYS A 251 -1.00 -6.88 -28.06
C CYS A 251 -1.50 -8.32 -28.25
N LYS A 252 -1.03 -9.22 -27.38
CA LYS A 252 -1.50 -10.59 -27.27
C LYS A 252 -1.65 -10.95 -25.81
N SER A 253 -2.73 -11.67 -25.46
CA SER A 253 -2.96 -12.18 -24.12
C SER A 253 -2.61 -13.67 -24.02
N LEU A 254 -2.23 -14.09 -22.81
CA LEU A 254 -2.30 -15.48 -22.39
C LEU A 254 -3.71 -15.79 -21.90
N PRO A 255 -4.09 -17.08 -21.79
CA PRO A 255 -5.34 -17.47 -21.13
C PRO A 255 -5.39 -16.90 -19.70
N PRO A 256 -6.56 -16.47 -19.24
CA PRO A 256 -6.71 -15.95 -17.88
C PRO A 256 -6.55 -17.06 -16.84
N PHE A 257 -6.09 -16.67 -15.64
CA PHE A 257 -6.31 -17.44 -14.42
C PHE A 257 -7.65 -17.00 -13.84
N GLU A 258 -8.58 -17.93 -13.69
CA GLU A 258 -9.93 -17.66 -13.20
C GLU A 258 -10.08 -18.14 -11.76
N PHE A 259 -10.88 -17.40 -10.97
CA PHE A 259 -11.15 -17.69 -9.56
C PHE A 259 -12.65 -17.87 -9.38
N GLU A 260 -13.02 -18.94 -8.70
CA GLU A 260 -14.39 -19.21 -8.27
C GLU A 260 -14.46 -19.15 -6.75
N TYR A 261 -15.50 -18.54 -6.24
CA TYR A 261 -15.70 -18.37 -4.80
C TYR A 261 -16.99 -19.03 -4.35
N GLN A 262 -16.96 -19.64 -3.18
CA GLN A 262 -18.17 -20.11 -2.54
C GLN A 262 -19.02 -18.88 -2.16
N LYS A 263 -20.26 -18.84 -2.68
CA LYS A 263 -21.18 -17.75 -2.35
C LYS A 263 -21.58 -17.84 -0.89
N HIS A 264 -21.39 -16.76 -0.17
CA HIS A 264 -21.91 -16.63 1.19
C HIS A 264 -23.41 -16.41 1.11
N GLN A 265 -24.15 -17.30 1.77
CA GLN A 265 -25.61 -17.14 1.92
C GLN A 265 -25.89 -16.94 3.40
N TRP A 266 -26.52 -15.82 3.71
CA TRP A 266 -27.03 -15.59 5.05
C TRP A 266 -28.17 -16.58 5.33
N ASN A 267 -28.10 -17.28 6.46
CA ASN A 267 -29.25 -18.04 6.93
C ASN A 267 -30.28 -17.03 7.47
N THR A 268 -31.35 -16.88 6.70
CA THR A 268 -32.46 -15.97 7.06
C THR A 268 -33.49 -16.62 7.98
N ASP A 269 -33.30 -17.90 8.35
CA ASP A 269 -34.19 -18.60 9.27
C ASP A 269 -34.02 -18.03 10.66
N VAL A 270 -35.02 -17.30 11.12
CA VAL A 270 -35.08 -16.80 12.49
C VAL A 270 -35.44 -17.96 13.43
N LYS A 271 -34.50 -18.37 14.26
CA LYS A 271 -34.73 -19.37 15.29
C LYS A 271 -35.08 -18.68 16.61
N THR A 272 -36.25 -19.00 17.15
CA THR A 272 -36.63 -18.54 18.49
C THR A 272 -36.05 -19.51 19.54
N ILE A 273 -35.24 -18.98 20.42
CA ILE A 273 -34.76 -19.72 21.60
C ILE A 273 -35.84 -19.62 22.68
N ALA A 274 -36.36 -20.77 23.09
CA ALA A 274 -37.37 -20.75 24.17
C ALA A 274 -36.74 -20.38 25.51
N SER A 275 -37.39 -19.54 26.29
CA SER A 275 -36.86 -19.06 27.58
C SER A 275 -36.52 -20.19 28.57
N LYS A 276 -37.14 -21.37 28.43
CA LYS A 276 -36.81 -22.58 29.22
C LYS A 276 -35.43 -23.14 28.92
N ASP A 277 -34.86 -22.85 27.73
CA ASP A 277 -33.58 -23.35 27.29
C ASP A 277 -32.44 -22.34 27.62
N LEU A 278 -32.79 -21.19 28.20
CA LEU A 278 -31.87 -20.12 28.59
C LEU A 278 -31.69 -20.14 30.11
N VAL A 279 -30.61 -20.69 30.58
CA VAL A 279 -30.23 -20.59 31.99
C VAL A 279 -29.47 -19.26 32.16
N HIS A 280 -30.00 -18.37 33.00
CA HIS A 280 -29.45 -17.02 33.23
C HIS A 280 -29.50 -16.08 32.03
N ALA A 281 -30.61 -16.12 31.26
CA ALA A 281 -30.80 -15.15 30.18
C ALA A 281 -30.83 -13.69 30.73
N PRO A 282 -30.20 -12.75 30.04
CA PRO A 282 -30.28 -11.34 30.38
C PRO A 282 -31.72 -10.85 30.24
N VAL A 283 -32.17 -10.01 31.18
CA VAL A 283 -33.52 -9.46 31.18
C VAL A 283 -33.69 -8.31 30.17
N GLY A 284 -32.61 -7.67 29.83
CA GLY A 284 -32.52 -6.62 28.82
C GLY A 284 -31.05 -6.39 28.38
N LEU A 285 -30.87 -5.68 27.28
CA LEU A 285 -29.55 -5.31 26.72
C LEU A 285 -29.30 -3.80 26.78
N ASP A 286 -30.17 -3.09 27.47
CA ASP A 286 -30.18 -1.63 27.61
C ASP A 286 -29.32 -1.12 28.77
N GLU A 287 -28.76 -2.00 29.59
CA GLU A 287 -27.85 -1.66 30.67
C GLU A 287 -26.40 -2.11 30.38
N SER A 288 -25.46 -1.51 31.08
CA SER A 288 -24.02 -1.65 30.85
C SER A 288 -23.41 -3.05 31.10
N ASP A 289 -24.21 -3.97 31.66
CA ASP A 289 -23.74 -5.28 32.13
C ASP A 289 -23.64 -6.33 31.01
N TYR A 290 -24.18 -6.04 29.83
CA TYR A 290 -24.17 -6.96 28.67
C TYR A 290 -23.70 -6.28 27.42
N GLN A 291 -22.89 -7.00 26.66
CA GLN A 291 -22.36 -6.53 25.40
C GLN A 291 -22.47 -7.63 24.33
N PHE A 292 -22.86 -7.25 23.11
CA PHE A 292 -22.74 -8.13 21.95
C PHE A 292 -21.28 -8.29 21.60
N ILE A 293 -20.84 -9.54 21.47
CA ILE A 293 -19.47 -9.89 21.07
C ILE A 293 -19.59 -10.86 19.88
N ASP A 294 -18.85 -10.57 18.83
CA ASP A 294 -18.61 -11.52 17.75
C ASP A 294 -17.49 -12.44 18.21
N LEU A 295 -17.75 -13.74 18.28
CA LEU A 295 -16.83 -14.76 18.76
C LEU A 295 -16.13 -15.54 17.64
N PHE A 296 -16.41 -15.22 16.35
CA PHE A 296 -15.89 -15.97 15.21
C PHE A 296 -15.16 -15.11 14.18
#